data_da7ddcfc6570df8a3a968b7ae65bc86f
#
_entry.id   da7ddcfc6570df8a3a968b7ae65bc86f
#
_cell.length_a   1.000
_cell.length_b   1.000
_cell.length_c   1.000
_cell.angle_alpha   90.00
_cell.angle_beta   90.00
_cell.angle_gamma   90.00
#
_symmetry.space_group_name_H-M   'P 1'
#
loop_
_entity.id
_entity.type
_entity.pdbx_description
1 polymer ?
#
loop_
_entity_poly.entity_id
_entity_poly.type
_entity_poly.pdbx_seq_one_letter_code
_entity_poly.pdbx_strand_id
1 'polypeptide(L)'
;MALQVKNILWPTDFDERIRVMCRHLDLMIEVFGEAHGCRMFRKVAPWYSKRFGPANEFNKRIVRLTGKAEFYEILEGYKKWRAQFLDDTGELLPRYQ
;
A
#
# COMPACT_ATOMS: atom_id res chain seq x y z
N MET A 1 -10.83 -14.91 -20.27
CA MET A 1 -9.66 -14.24 -20.85
C MET A 1 -9.63 -12.77 -20.57
N ALA A 2 -10.75 -12.07 -20.73
CA ALA A 2 -10.82 -10.65 -20.41
C ALA A 2 -10.46 -10.35 -18.96
N LEU A 3 -10.83 -11.23 -18.05
CA LEU A 3 -10.53 -11.06 -16.63
C LEU A 3 -9.02 -11.08 -16.37
N GLN A 4 -8.29 -11.94 -17.07
CA GLN A 4 -6.86 -12.04 -16.89
C GLN A 4 -6.14 -10.78 -17.37
N VAL A 5 -6.57 -10.23 -18.49
CA VAL A 5 -6.01 -8.99 -19.02
C VAL A 5 -6.24 -7.85 -18.03
N LYS A 6 -7.45 -7.76 -17.48
CA LYS A 6 -7.81 -6.75 -16.52
C LYS A 6 -6.94 -6.85 -15.25
N ASN A 7 -6.73 -8.08 -14.76
CA ASN A 7 -5.92 -8.29 -13.56
C ASN A 7 -4.45 -7.96 -13.79
N ILE A 8 -3.95 -8.20 -14.98
CA ILE A 8 -2.56 -7.85 -15.33
C ILE A 8 -2.37 -6.35 -15.37
N LEU A 9 -3.33 -5.62 -15.97
CA LEU A 9 -3.22 -4.18 -16.14
C LEU A 9 -3.50 -3.41 -14.85
N TRP A 10 -4.33 -3.98 -13.97
CA TRP A 10 -4.75 -3.26 -12.77
C TRP A 10 -5.09 -4.23 -11.64
N PRO A 11 -4.22 -4.36 -10.64
CA PRO A 11 -4.49 -5.23 -9.49
C PRO A 11 -5.77 -4.79 -8.76
N THR A 12 -6.68 -5.72 -8.51
CA THR A 12 -7.92 -5.46 -7.81
C THR A 12 -7.88 -5.93 -6.36
N ASP A 13 -6.98 -6.87 -6.06
CA ASP A 13 -6.81 -7.48 -4.76
C ASP A 13 -5.91 -6.60 -3.89
N PHE A 14 -6.24 -6.49 -2.61
CA PHE A 14 -5.45 -5.71 -1.66
C PHE A 14 -4.00 -6.18 -1.60
N ASP A 15 -3.79 -7.50 -1.50
CA ASP A 15 -2.44 -8.06 -1.40
C ASP A 15 -1.63 -7.76 -2.66
N GLU A 16 -2.25 -7.82 -3.82
CA GLU A 16 -1.60 -7.48 -5.07
C GLU A 16 -1.20 -6.00 -5.11
N ARG A 17 -2.08 -5.14 -4.63
CA ARG A 17 -1.78 -3.70 -4.57
C ARG A 17 -0.63 -3.41 -3.63
N ILE A 18 -0.58 -4.10 -2.50
CA ILE A 18 0.54 -3.97 -1.57
C ILE A 18 1.83 -4.42 -2.22
N ARG A 19 1.80 -5.54 -2.94
CA ARG A 19 2.99 -6.06 -3.63
C ARG A 19 3.51 -5.08 -4.66
N VAL A 20 2.60 -4.51 -5.46
CA VAL A 20 2.98 -3.51 -6.48
C VAL A 20 3.57 -2.28 -5.82
N MET A 21 2.97 -1.83 -4.73
CA MET A 21 3.46 -0.67 -3.98
C MET A 21 4.87 -0.91 -3.44
N CYS A 22 5.11 -2.08 -2.85
CA CYS A 22 6.42 -2.44 -2.33
C CYS A 22 7.48 -2.47 -3.43
N ARG A 23 7.12 -3.03 -4.57
CA ARG A 23 8.02 -3.06 -5.72
C ARG A 23 8.34 -1.66 -6.22
N HIS A 24 7.36 -0.78 -6.21
CA HIS A 24 7.55 0.61 -6.62
C HIS A 24 8.56 1.29 -5.70
N LEU A 25 8.41 1.10 -4.39
CA LEU A 25 9.36 1.66 -3.44
C LEU A 25 10.77 1.11 -3.66
N ASP A 26 10.89 -0.21 -3.88
CA ASP A 26 12.18 -0.83 -4.14
C ASP A 26 12.87 -0.23 -5.35
N LEU A 27 12.11 0.00 -6.42
CA LEU A 27 12.65 0.60 -7.63
C LEU A 27 13.10 2.04 -7.41
N MET A 28 12.34 2.80 -6.63
CA MET A 28 12.72 4.18 -6.30
C MET A 28 13.99 4.21 -5.46
N ILE A 29 14.14 3.28 -4.53
CA ILE A 29 15.35 3.18 -3.73
C ILE A 29 16.55 2.80 -4.60
N GLU A 30 16.34 1.88 -5.52
CA GLU A 30 17.40 1.45 -6.43
C GLU A 30 17.91 2.59 -7.29
N VAL A 31 17.00 3.43 -7.79
CA VAL A 31 17.36 4.53 -8.69
C VAL A 31 17.87 5.75 -7.93
N PHE A 32 17.26 6.09 -6.80
CA PHE A 32 17.53 7.35 -6.11
C PHE A 32 18.23 7.21 -4.75
N GLY A 33 18.45 5.98 -4.29
CA GLY A 33 18.97 5.74 -2.95
C GLY A 33 17.85 5.68 -1.92
N GLU A 34 18.15 5.12 -0.75
CA GLU A 34 17.10 4.85 0.24
C GLU A 34 16.46 6.13 0.77
N ALA A 35 17.27 7.08 1.22
CA ALA A 35 16.75 8.31 1.84
C ALA A 35 15.91 9.12 0.84
N HIS A 36 16.47 9.33 -0.35
CA HIS A 36 15.79 10.14 -1.36
C HIS A 36 14.58 9.41 -1.96
N GLY A 37 14.74 8.11 -2.22
CA GLY A 37 13.65 7.29 -2.75
C GLY A 37 12.46 7.24 -1.82
N CYS A 38 12.72 7.06 -0.51
CA CYS A 38 11.63 7.05 0.48
C CYS A 38 10.95 8.41 0.57
N ARG A 39 11.73 9.47 0.50
CA ARG A 39 11.18 10.82 0.55
C ARG A 39 10.27 11.10 -0.64
N MET A 40 10.68 10.68 -1.82
CA MET A 40 9.85 10.81 -3.02
C MET A 40 8.60 9.93 -2.92
N PHE A 41 8.75 8.76 -2.31
CA PHE A 41 7.65 7.82 -2.18
C PHE A 41 6.52 8.35 -1.28
N ARG A 42 6.82 9.30 -0.40
CA ARG A 42 5.79 9.95 0.43
C ARG A 42 4.68 10.55 -0.42
N LYS A 43 5.00 11.00 -1.63
CA LYS A 43 4.02 11.58 -2.56
C LYS A 43 3.27 10.52 -3.36
N VAL A 44 3.88 9.35 -3.52
CA VAL A 44 3.31 8.26 -4.32
C VAL A 44 2.39 7.39 -3.48
N ALA A 45 2.75 7.13 -2.24
CA ALA A 45 2.03 6.20 -1.38
C ALA A 45 0.54 6.51 -1.22
N PRO A 46 0.11 7.78 -1.04
CA PRO A 46 -1.32 8.10 -0.93
C PRO A 46 -2.11 7.73 -2.17
N TRP A 47 -1.47 7.70 -3.32
CA TRP A 47 -2.10 7.28 -4.56
C TRP A 47 -2.52 5.81 -4.49
N TYR A 48 -1.66 4.99 -3.89
CA TYR A 48 -2.00 3.58 -3.65
C TYR A 48 -3.06 3.44 -2.56
N SER A 49 -2.92 4.18 -1.47
CA SER A 49 -3.80 4.03 -0.32
C SER A 49 -5.25 4.42 -0.59
N LYS A 50 -5.51 5.22 -1.61
CA LYS A 50 -6.86 5.58 -2.02
C LYS A 50 -7.72 4.34 -2.31
N ARG A 51 -7.09 3.25 -2.70
CA ARG A 51 -7.80 2.04 -3.11
C ARG A 51 -7.80 0.95 -2.04
N PHE A 52 -7.29 1.26 -0.86
CA PHE A 52 -7.23 0.29 0.23
C PHE A 52 -8.46 0.31 1.13
N GLY A 53 -9.38 1.25 0.94
CA GLY A 53 -10.45 1.49 1.89
C GLY A 53 -9.93 2.37 3.02
N PRO A 54 -10.28 2.09 4.29
CA PRO A 54 -9.77 2.89 5.40
C PRO A 54 -8.25 2.84 5.46
N ALA A 55 -7.61 3.99 5.46
CA ALA A 55 -6.15 4.10 5.40
C ALA A 55 -5.60 5.28 6.20
N ASN A 56 -6.35 5.81 7.15
CA ASN A 56 -5.92 6.97 7.94
C ASN A 56 -4.61 6.70 8.68
N GLU A 57 -4.48 5.53 9.31
CA GLU A 57 -3.26 5.18 10.03
C GLU A 57 -2.06 5.08 9.12
N PHE A 58 -2.24 4.49 7.95
CA PHE A 58 -1.19 4.40 6.96
C PHE A 58 -0.76 5.79 6.50
N ASN A 59 -1.73 6.63 6.14
CA ASN A 59 -1.44 7.96 5.61
C ASN A 59 -0.73 8.86 6.62
N LYS A 60 -1.08 8.77 7.88
CA LYS A 60 -0.45 9.55 8.94
C LYS A 60 1.04 9.25 9.06
N ARG A 61 1.40 7.99 8.93
CA ARG A 61 2.77 7.54 9.14
C ARG A 61 3.62 7.63 7.88
N ILE A 62 3.02 7.37 6.72
CA ILE A 62 3.77 7.31 5.47
C ILE A 62 4.35 8.67 5.05
N VAL A 63 3.74 9.77 5.46
CA VAL A 63 4.22 11.11 5.11
C VAL A 63 5.54 11.45 5.78
N ARG A 64 5.98 10.62 6.72
CA ARG A 64 7.26 10.80 7.42
C ARG A 64 8.28 9.71 7.10
N LEU A 65 8.00 8.94 6.07
CA LEU A 65 8.86 7.80 5.71
C LEU A 65 10.28 8.25 5.43
N THR A 66 11.26 7.58 6.05
CA THR A 66 12.67 7.88 5.85
C THR A 66 13.51 6.66 5.44
N GLY A 67 12.98 5.44 5.66
CA GLY A 67 13.71 4.23 5.35
C GLY A 67 12.82 3.06 5.05
N LYS A 68 13.39 2.06 4.38
CA LYS A 68 12.64 0.87 3.95
C LYS A 68 12.13 0.03 5.13
N ALA A 69 12.95 -0.12 6.16
CA ALA A 69 12.53 -0.89 7.36
C ALA A 69 11.32 -0.24 8.01
N GLU A 70 11.31 1.07 8.08
CA GLU A 70 10.18 1.83 8.61
C GLU A 70 8.93 1.59 7.78
N PHE A 71 9.08 1.51 6.47
CA PHE A 71 7.97 1.25 5.57
C PHE A 71 7.27 -0.07 5.90
N TYR A 72 8.05 -1.12 6.14
CA TYR A 72 7.48 -2.42 6.48
C TYR A 72 6.82 -2.42 7.85
N GLU A 73 7.35 -1.66 8.81
CA GLU A 73 6.70 -1.49 10.10
C GLU A 73 5.35 -0.79 9.94
N ILE A 74 5.31 0.24 9.09
CA ILE A 74 4.08 0.95 8.81
C ILE A 74 3.05 0.02 8.17
N LEU A 75 3.48 -0.80 7.22
CA LEU A 75 2.59 -1.77 6.57
C LEU A 75 2.03 -2.79 7.54
N GLU A 76 2.88 -3.35 8.39
CA GLU A 76 2.42 -4.35 9.36
C GLU A 76 1.42 -3.75 10.34
N GLY A 77 1.70 -2.57 10.84
CA GLY A 77 0.78 -1.86 11.72
C GLY A 77 -0.54 -1.55 11.02
N TYR A 78 -0.46 -1.13 9.76
CA TYR A 78 -1.64 -0.83 8.98
C TYR A 78 -2.51 -2.08 8.75
N LYS A 79 -1.88 -3.20 8.40
CA LYS A 79 -2.62 -4.44 8.17
C LYS A 79 -3.38 -4.88 9.41
N LYS A 80 -2.76 -4.75 10.58
CA LYS A 80 -3.42 -5.09 11.85
C LYS A 80 -4.58 -4.14 12.13
N TRP A 81 -4.37 -2.86 11.92
CA TRP A 81 -5.41 -1.85 12.12
C TRP A 81 -6.58 -2.05 11.14
N ARG A 82 -6.25 -2.37 9.88
CA ARG A 82 -7.24 -2.57 8.83
C ARG A 82 -8.13 -3.79 9.09
N ALA A 83 -7.62 -4.78 9.82
CA ALA A 83 -8.35 -6.02 10.07
C ALA A 83 -9.71 -5.79 10.74
N GLN A 84 -9.85 -4.72 11.53
CA GLN A 84 -11.12 -4.41 12.18
C GLN A 84 -12.23 -4.04 11.21
N PHE A 85 -11.89 -3.72 9.97
CA PHE A 85 -12.85 -3.33 8.94
C PHE A 85 -13.17 -4.47 7.97
N LEU A 86 -12.63 -5.64 8.23
CA LEU A 86 -12.82 -6.81 7.35
C LEU A 86 -13.88 -7.74 7.91
N ASP A 87 -14.54 -8.49 7.02
CA ASP A 87 -15.47 -9.54 7.42
C ASP A 87 -14.73 -10.87 7.62
N ASP A 88 -15.47 -11.95 7.87
CA ASP A 88 -14.88 -13.27 8.14
C ASP A 88 -14.09 -13.83 6.95
N THR A 89 -14.36 -13.35 5.75
CA THR A 89 -13.68 -13.82 4.54
C THR A 89 -12.45 -12.99 4.20
N GLY A 90 -12.18 -11.92 4.96
CA GLY A 90 -11.06 -11.03 4.69
C GLY A 90 -11.40 -9.90 3.73
N GLU A 91 -12.67 -9.75 3.38
CA GLU A 91 -13.12 -8.65 2.51
C GLU A 91 -13.57 -7.47 3.37
N LEU A 92 -13.42 -6.26 2.82
CA LEU A 92 -13.91 -5.07 3.52
C LEU A 92 -15.41 -5.16 3.74
N LEU A 93 -15.85 -4.78 4.93
CA LEU A 93 -17.26 -4.67 5.22
C LEU A 93 -17.91 -3.68 4.23
N PRO A 94 -19.17 -3.89 3.82
CA PRO A 94 -19.80 -3.05 2.79
C PRO A 94 -19.73 -1.55 3.04
N ARG A 95 -19.81 -1.13 4.30
CA ARG A 95 -19.80 0.29 4.65
C ARG A 95 -18.41 0.94 4.47
N TYR A 96 -17.38 0.15 4.22
CA TYR A 96 -16.02 0.66 4.02
C TYR A 96 -15.52 0.50 2.58
N GLN A 97 -16.38 0.02 1.70
CA GLN A 97 -16.01 -0.17 0.29
C GLN A 97 -16.19 1.08 -0.55
#